data_50ddc93c671c2aaaad14f69d9da348ac
#
_entry.id   50ddc93c671c2aaaad14f69d9da348ac
#
_cell.length_a   1.000
_cell.length_b   1.000
_cell.length_c   1.000
_cell.angle_alpha   90.00
_cell.angle_beta   90.00
_cell.angle_gamma   90.00
#
_symmetry.space_group_name_H-M   'P 1'
#
loop_
_entity.id
_entity.type
_entity.pdbx_description
1 polymer ?
#
loop_
_entity_poly.entity_id
_entity_poly.type
_entity_poly.pdbx_seq_one_letter_code
_entity_poly.pdbx_strand_id
1 'polypeptide(L)'
;MENFFGLKKNNTNVSTEIMAGVTTFFAMSYILFVNPTILSASGMPFQAVFLATIIASIIGTLVMGLFANVPYAQAPGMGLNAFFTFTVVFGLGYSWQQALAMVFICGLINIFITVTNIRKMIIRAIPESLQHAIGGGIGIFVAYVGIKNAGFLSFSADQSAISSSVVEGGKATNVTINGGIVPALANFDNAPILLAVIGLVLTAILVVKNVRGAILIGIVATTVLGIFMGVVDLSSIDWQTNSLGNSFKELGTTFGAAFGSEGMQSLFSDSSKIPQVLMTIIAFSLSDTFDTIGTFIGTGRRTGIFSKEDEIALEDGRGFKTKMDKALFADAIATSVGAIFGTSNTTTYVESAAGIGAGGRTGLTSVVVAVLFALSSLFSPLIAIVPNQATAPALILVGVMMMASFADIKWLDMEEALPAFFASIFMGLCYSISYGIAAGFIFYTIVKVIKGKYNQVSVALWIVDILFIINFIILATI
;
A
#
# COMPACT_ATOMS: atom_id res chain seq x y z
N MET A 1 21.82 -25.32 3.85
CA MET A 1 20.62 -24.82 3.14
C MET A 1 19.50 -25.85 3.13
N GLU A 2 19.75 -27.05 2.62
CA GLU A 2 18.73 -28.09 2.46
C GLU A 2 17.99 -28.44 3.76
N ASN A 3 18.73 -28.66 4.87
CA ASN A 3 18.15 -28.99 6.17
C ASN A 3 17.45 -27.80 6.84
N PHE A 4 17.95 -26.56 6.65
CA PHE A 4 17.38 -25.36 7.27
C PHE A 4 16.02 -25.02 6.68
N PHE A 5 15.91 -24.98 5.36
CA PHE A 5 14.65 -24.65 4.68
C PHE A 5 13.73 -25.88 4.48
N GLY A 6 14.23 -27.10 4.67
CA GLY A 6 13.45 -28.32 4.49
C GLY A 6 13.05 -28.55 3.04
N LEU A 7 13.95 -28.31 2.09
CA LEU A 7 13.66 -28.35 0.67
C LEU A 7 13.02 -29.66 0.21
N LYS A 8 13.61 -30.82 0.59
CA LYS A 8 13.06 -32.13 0.26
C LYS A 8 11.67 -32.36 0.83
N LYS A 9 11.45 -31.92 2.08
CA LYS A 9 10.14 -32.02 2.76
C LYS A 9 9.06 -31.22 2.02
N ASN A 10 9.42 -30.12 1.38
CA ASN A 10 8.52 -29.27 0.62
C ASN A 10 8.54 -29.57 -0.89
N ASN A 11 9.08 -30.72 -1.32
CA ASN A 11 9.14 -31.15 -2.72
C ASN A 11 9.75 -30.11 -3.66
N THR A 12 10.84 -29.45 -3.23
CA THR A 12 11.55 -28.43 -4.00
C THR A 12 13.06 -28.63 -3.96
N ASN A 13 13.81 -27.83 -4.68
CA ASN A 13 15.27 -27.84 -4.71
C ASN A 13 15.83 -26.41 -4.84
N VAL A 14 17.12 -26.25 -4.60
CA VAL A 14 17.80 -24.95 -4.62
C VAL A 14 17.61 -24.19 -5.94
N SER A 15 17.72 -24.86 -7.07
CA SER A 15 17.55 -24.22 -8.40
C SER A 15 16.13 -23.68 -8.59
N THR A 16 15.12 -24.47 -8.22
CA THR A 16 13.71 -24.05 -8.28
C THR A 16 13.43 -22.86 -7.36
N GLU A 17 13.96 -22.87 -6.15
CA GLU A 17 13.79 -21.76 -5.19
C GLU A 17 14.47 -20.47 -5.68
N ILE A 18 15.67 -20.57 -6.29
CA ILE A 18 16.35 -19.41 -6.89
C ILE A 18 15.51 -18.84 -8.04
N MET A 19 15.05 -19.71 -8.97
CA MET A 19 14.22 -19.26 -10.09
C MET A 19 12.90 -18.64 -9.62
N ALA A 20 12.30 -19.18 -8.58
CA ALA A 20 11.10 -18.64 -7.95
C ALA A 20 11.38 -17.25 -7.34
N GLY A 21 12.51 -17.09 -6.64
CA GLY A 21 12.90 -15.79 -6.07
C GLY A 21 13.15 -14.73 -7.15
N VAL A 22 13.86 -15.10 -8.22
CA VAL A 22 14.06 -14.21 -9.38
C VAL A 22 12.72 -13.83 -10.01
N THR A 23 11.79 -14.77 -10.16
CA THR A 23 10.46 -14.53 -10.72
C THR A 23 9.64 -13.58 -9.84
N THR A 24 9.65 -13.79 -8.51
CA THR A 24 8.99 -12.89 -7.54
C THR A 24 9.60 -11.49 -7.61
N PHE A 25 10.92 -11.37 -7.57
CA PHE A 25 11.59 -10.08 -7.63
C PHE A 25 11.19 -9.28 -8.87
N PHE A 26 11.25 -9.87 -10.06
CA PHE A 26 10.86 -9.19 -11.29
C PHE A 26 9.36 -8.81 -11.30
N ALA A 27 8.50 -9.59 -10.65
CA ALA A 27 7.09 -9.27 -10.57
C ALA A 27 6.82 -8.02 -9.70
N MET A 28 7.59 -7.84 -8.60
CA MET A 28 7.35 -6.78 -7.62
C MET A 28 8.35 -5.62 -7.65
N SER A 29 9.44 -5.72 -8.43
CA SER A 29 10.53 -4.72 -8.44
C SER A 29 10.11 -3.32 -8.92
N TYR A 30 8.92 -3.20 -9.53
CA TYR A 30 8.33 -1.89 -9.86
C TYR A 30 8.18 -0.97 -8.63
N ILE A 31 8.12 -1.55 -7.42
CA ILE A 31 8.02 -0.79 -6.17
C ILE A 31 9.23 0.14 -5.94
N LEU A 32 10.40 -0.23 -6.47
CA LEU A 32 11.62 0.58 -6.41
C LEU A 32 11.45 1.95 -7.08
N PHE A 33 10.54 2.06 -8.03
CA PHE A 33 10.21 3.28 -8.75
C PHE A 33 8.98 3.96 -8.14
N VAL A 34 7.95 3.17 -7.89
CA VAL A 34 6.63 3.69 -7.53
C VAL A 34 6.58 4.20 -6.10
N ASN A 35 7.19 3.51 -5.14
CA ASN A 35 7.17 3.97 -3.74
C ASN A 35 7.89 5.31 -3.54
N PRO A 36 9.14 5.51 -4.03
CA PRO A 36 9.78 6.81 -3.94
C PRO A 36 8.98 7.92 -4.64
N THR A 37 8.38 7.64 -5.79
CA THR A 37 7.53 8.61 -6.51
C THR A 37 6.32 9.05 -5.69
N ILE A 38 5.64 8.12 -5.00
CA ILE A 38 4.46 8.44 -4.20
C ILE A 38 4.86 9.19 -2.92
N LEU A 39 5.81 8.66 -2.15
CA LEU A 39 6.15 9.25 -0.85
C LEU A 39 6.89 10.58 -0.99
N SER A 40 7.71 10.76 -2.03
CA SER A 40 8.39 12.04 -2.25
C SER A 40 7.43 13.20 -2.54
N ALA A 41 6.24 12.91 -3.06
CA ALA A 41 5.18 13.91 -3.19
C ALA A 41 4.81 14.54 -1.84
N SER A 42 4.95 13.82 -0.72
CA SER A 42 4.72 14.34 0.64
C SER A 42 5.84 15.25 1.17
N GLY A 43 6.90 15.50 0.38
CA GLY A 43 8.07 16.29 0.77
C GLY A 43 9.25 15.45 1.30
N MET A 44 9.15 14.13 1.28
CA MET A 44 10.26 13.24 1.64
C MET A 44 11.34 13.25 0.53
N PRO A 45 12.64 13.21 0.87
CA PRO A 45 13.70 13.11 -0.13
C PRO A 45 13.59 11.81 -0.93
N PHE A 46 13.58 11.90 -2.26
CA PHE A 46 13.36 10.77 -3.15
C PHE A 46 14.36 9.63 -2.95
N GLN A 47 15.66 9.96 -2.85
CA GLN A 47 16.72 8.97 -2.68
C GLN A 47 16.70 8.32 -1.29
N ALA A 48 16.29 9.07 -0.25
CA ALA A 48 16.08 8.50 1.08
C ALA A 48 14.96 7.44 1.06
N VAL A 49 13.82 7.77 0.45
CA VAL A 49 12.68 6.83 0.33
C VAL A 49 13.06 5.62 -0.51
N PHE A 50 13.80 5.80 -1.60
CA PHE A 50 14.30 4.69 -2.40
C PHE A 50 15.12 3.71 -1.57
N LEU A 51 16.10 4.21 -0.82
CA LEU A 51 16.95 3.37 0.01
C LEU A 51 16.19 2.77 1.19
N ALA A 52 15.29 3.54 1.82
CA ALA A 52 14.38 3.02 2.87
C ALA A 52 13.49 1.89 2.35
N THR A 53 12.97 2.00 1.11
CA THR A 53 12.20 0.95 0.44
C THR A 53 13.01 -0.34 0.33
N ILE A 54 14.25 -0.26 -0.14
CA ILE A 54 15.14 -1.41 -0.27
C ILE A 54 15.41 -2.05 1.08
N ILE A 55 15.79 -1.25 2.08
CA ILE A 55 16.16 -1.76 3.41
C ILE A 55 14.95 -2.43 4.08
N ALA A 56 13.78 -1.79 4.04
CA ALA A 56 12.55 -2.36 4.58
C ALA A 56 12.18 -3.67 3.88
N SER A 57 12.28 -3.71 2.54
CA SER A 57 12.02 -4.91 1.75
C SER A 57 13.01 -6.04 2.06
N ILE A 58 14.31 -5.74 2.20
CA ILE A 58 15.33 -6.73 2.59
C ILE A 58 15.00 -7.30 3.96
N ILE A 59 14.83 -6.46 4.97
CA ILE A 59 14.65 -6.90 6.35
C ILE A 59 13.33 -7.67 6.49
N GLY A 60 12.22 -7.13 5.98
CA GLY A 60 10.93 -7.79 6.03
C GLY A 60 10.94 -9.14 5.32
N THR A 61 11.49 -9.19 4.09
CA THR A 61 11.57 -10.43 3.31
C THR A 61 12.52 -11.45 3.94
N LEU A 62 13.63 -11.02 4.55
CA LEU A 62 14.51 -11.93 5.30
C LEU A 62 13.82 -12.50 6.55
N VAL A 63 13.11 -11.68 7.31
CA VAL A 63 12.33 -12.19 8.46
C VAL A 63 11.27 -13.19 7.98
N MET A 64 10.58 -12.91 6.89
CA MET A 64 9.63 -13.82 6.27
C MET A 64 10.29 -15.14 5.85
N GLY A 65 11.44 -15.07 5.21
CA GLY A 65 12.18 -16.26 4.74
C GLY A 65 12.85 -17.07 5.83
N LEU A 66 13.51 -16.43 6.79
CA LEU A 66 14.33 -17.10 7.79
C LEU A 66 13.52 -17.53 9.03
N PHE A 67 12.53 -16.71 9.44
CA PHE A 67 11.74 -16.98 10.64
C PHE A 67 10.45 -17.77 10.33
N ALA A 68 9.69 -17.36 9.31
CA ALA A 68 8.45 -18.04 8.94
C ALA A 68 8.69 -19.21 7.96
N ASN A 69 9.80 -19.21 7.24
CA ASN A 69 10.16 -20.18 6.21
C ASN A 69 9.07 -20.35 5.14
N VAL A 70 8.62 -19.23 4.58
CA VAL A 70 7.61 -19.17 3.52
C VAL A 70 8.12 -18.35 2.33
N PRO A 71 7.67 -18.65 1.10
CA PRO A 71 8.19 -18.03 -0.15
C PRO A 71 7.49 -16.71 -0.46
N TYR A 72 7.32 -15.84 0.54
CA TYR A 72 6.70 -14.52 0.36
C TYR A 72 7.73 -13.42 0.47
N ALA A 73 7.59 -12.41 -0.36
CA ALA A 73 8.37 -11.19 -0.31
C ALA A 73 7.54 -10.05 0.28
N GLN A 74 8.23 -9.11 0.90
CA GLN A 74 7.65 -7.93 1.50
C GLN A 74 8.25 -6.66 0.92
N ALA A 75 7.42 -5.63 0.76
CA ALA A 75 7.83 -4.29 0.38
C ALA A 75 6.76 -3.28 0.82
N PRO A 76 7.02 -1.96 0.76
CA PRO A 76 6.02 -0.95 1.07
C PRO A 76 4.75 -1.12 0.24
N GLY A 77 3.60 -1.24 0.92
CA GLY A 77 2.31 -1.54 0.30
C GLY A 77 1.76 -0.38 -0.52
N MET A 78 1.37 -0.63 -1.78
CA MET A 78 0.96 0.43 -2.71
C MET A 78 -0.24 1.25 -2.22
N GLY A 79 -1.26 0.60 -1.70
CA GLY A 79 -2.43 1.28 -1.13
C GLY A 79 -2.07 2.10 0.10
N LEU A 80 -1.20 1.56 0.96
CA LEU A 80 -0.76 2.22 2.19
C LEU A 80 0.19 3.39 1.91
N ASN A 81 1.02 3.31 0.85
CA ASN A 81 1.84 4.43 0.39
C ASN A 81 0.97 5.61 -0.06
N ALA A 82 -0.05 5.31 -0.85
CA ALA A 82 -0.99 6.31 -1.31
C ALA A 82 -1.83 6.87 -0.15
N PHE A 83 -2.25 6.04 0.80
CA PHE A 83 -2.92 6.48 2.03
C PHE A 83 -2.03 7.40 2.86
N PHE A 84 -0.76 7.03 3.06
CA PHE A 84 0.23 7.86 3.72
C PHE A 84 0.33 9.26 3.11
N THR A 85 0.57 9.33 1.80
CA THR A 85 0.85 10.59 1.12
C THR A 85 -0.41 11.42 0.90
N PHE A 86 -1.44 10.82 0.29
CA PHE A 86 -2.57 11.59 -0.19
C PHE A 86 -3.66 11.80 0.86
N THR A 87 -3.88 10.80 1.73
CA THR A 87 -4.86 10.95 2.80
C THR A 87 -4.24 11.60 4.03
N VAL A 88 -3.16 11.03 4.57
CA VAL A 88 -2.63 11.48 5.87
C VAL A 88 -1.91 12.82 5.75
N VAL A 89 -0.98 12.93 4.79
CA VAL A 89 -0.21 14.19 4.65
C VAL A 89 -1.03 15.27 3.96
N PHE A 90 -1.60 15.03 2.79
CA PHE A 90 -2.31 16.09 2.07
C PHE A 90 -3.74 16.30 2.56
N GLY A 91 -4.49 15.23 2.81
CA GLY A 91 -5.90 15.31 3.18
C GLY A 91 -6.12 15.75 4.63
N LEU A 92 -5.35 15.18 5.57
CA LEU A 92 -5.49 15.45 7.00
C LEU A 92 -4.51 16.50 7.52
N GLY A 93 -3.53 16.94 6.69
CA GLY A 93 -2.59 18.01 7.01
C GLY A 93 -1.50 17.64 8.02
N TYR A 94 -1.19 16.35 8.18
CA TYR A 94 -0.07 15.90 9.01
C TYR A 94 1.26 16.02 8.25
N SER A 95 2.35 16.25 8.99
CA SER A 95 3.68 16.15 8.41
C SER A 95 4.01 14.70 8.06
N TRP A 96 4.94 14.48 7.11
CA TRP A 96 5.38 13.12 6.79
C TRP A 96 6.07 12.43 7.99
N GLN A 97 6.69 13.19 8.89
CA GLN A 97 7.28 12.67 10.13
C GLN A 97 6.20 12.15 11.08
N GLN A 98 5.08 12.88 11.21
CA GLN A 98 3.92 12.43 11.98
C GLN A 98 3.28 11.19 11.35
N ALA A 99 3.19 11.14 10.03
CA ALA A 99 2.70 9.97 9.31
C ALA A 99 3.59 8.74 9.52
N LEU A 100 4.93 8.89 9.50
CA LEU A 100 5.87 7.81 9.87
C LEU A 100 5.70 7.36 11.32
N ALA A 101 5.43 8.28 12.25
CA ALA A 101 5.16 7.94 13.64
C ALA A 101 3.87 7.11 13.77
N MET A 102 2.81 7.45 13.03
CA MET A 102 1.57 6.66 12.97
C MET A 102 1.82 5.26 12.40
N VAL A 103 2.63 5.13 11.34
CA VAL A 103 3.02 3.83 10.75
C VAL A 103 3.83 3.00 11.75
N PHE A 104 4.76 3.61 12.48
CA PHE A 104 5.51 2.92 13.52
C PHE A 104 4.60 2.39 14.64
N ILE A 105 3.69 3.22 15.14
CA ILE A 105 2.69 2.80 16.15
C ILE A 105 1.80 1.69 15.58
N CYS A 106 1.37 1.80 14.33
CA CYS A 106 0.62 0.76 13.62
C CYS A 106 1.38 -0.58 13.64
N GLY A 107 2.67 -0.57 13.28
CA GLY A 107 3.50 -1.78 13.32
C GLY A 107 3.60 -2.39 14.72
N LEU A 108 3.77 -1.57 15.77
CA LEU A 108 3.76 -2.05 17.17
C LEU A 108 2.40 -2.64 17.58
N ILE A 109 1.31 -2.01 17.17
CA ILE A 109 -0.05 -2.51 17.41
C ILE A 109 -0.22 -3.85 16.69
N ASN A 110 0.20 -3.98 15.43
CA ASN A 110 0.12 -5.22 14.66
C ASN A 110 0.98 -6.33 15.28
N ILE A 111 2.18 -6.03 15.81
CA ILE A 111 2.98 -6.96 16.61
C ILE A 111 2.20 -7.43 17.85
N PHE A 112 1.67 -6.47 18.63
CA PHE A 112 0.91 -6.77 19.84
C PHE A 112 -0.35 -7.59 19.53
N ILE A 113 -1.10 -7.22 18.51
CA ILE A 113 -2.28 -7.94 18.02
C ILE A 113 -1.92 -9.36 17.59
N THR A 114 -0.76 -9.55 16.93
CA THR A 114 -0.31 -10.86 16.43
C THR A 114 0.14 -11.78 17.56
N VAL A 115 0.82 -11.25 18.59
CA VAL A 115 1.27 -12.02 19.75
C VAL A 115 0.12 -12.39 20.69
N THR A 116 -0.93 -11.55 20.72
CA THR A 116 -2.13 -11.74 21.55
C THR A 116 -3.27 -12.40 20.78
N ASN A 117 -4.35 -12.75 21.47
CA ASN A 117 -5.56 -13.28 20.83
C ASN A 117 -6.44 -12.16 20.20
N ILE A 118 -6.03 -10.90 20.26
CA ILE A 118 -6.81 -9.76 19.79
C ILE A 118 -7.01 -9.83 18.28
N ARG A 119 -6.01 -10.29 17.51
CA ARG A 119 -6.11 -10.47 16.05
C ARG A 119 -7.33 -11.28 15.63
N LYS A 120 -7.58 -12.39 16.33
CA LYS A 120 -8.72 -13.28 16.08
C LYS A 120 -10.06 -12.57 16.32
N MET A 121 -10.07 -11.80 17.41
CA MET A 121 -11.25 -11.00 17.73
C MET A 121 -11.52 -9.96 16.63
N ILE A 122 -10.49 -9.34 16.07
CA ILE A 122 -10.62 -8.36 14.97
C ILE A 122 -11.05 -9.05 13.68
N ILE A 123 -10.41 -10.15 13.27
CA ILE A 123 -10.76 -10.88 12.04
C ILE A 123 -12.20 -11.38 12.10
N ARG A 124 -12.64 -11.94 13.23
CA ARG A 124 -14.03 -12.36 13.45
C ARG A 124 -15.01 -11.19 13.57
N ALA A 125 -14.52 -10.03 13.99
CA ALA A 125 -15.36 -8.85 14.20
C ALA A 125 -15.79 -8.19 12.90
N ILE A 126 -14.98 -8.30 11.83
CA ILE A 126 -15.22 -7.63 10.56
C ILE A 126 -15.75 -8.65 9.55
N PRO A 127 -16.95 -8.44 9.01
CA PRO A 127 -17.54 -9.34 8.01
C PRO A 127 -16.64 -9.52 6.78
N GLU A 128 -16.65 -10.73 6.24
CA GLU A 128 -15.84 -11.10 5.07
C GLU A 128 -16.11 -10.17 3.87
N SER A 129 -17.37 -9.81 3.64
CA SER A 129 -17.75 -8.86 2.59
C SER A 129 -17.09 -7.47 2.75
N LEU A 130 -16.95 -6.98 4.00
CA LEU A 130 -16.25 -5.72 4.25
C LEU A 130 -14.73 -5.85 4.09
N GLN A 131 -14.15 -7.00 4.42
CA GLN A 131 -12.72 -7.25 4.17
C GLN A 131 -12.41 -7.20 2.66
N HIS A 132 -13.25 -7.86 1.83
CA HIS A 132 -13.14 -7.81 0.37
C HIS A 132 -13.40 -6.40 -0.18
N ALA A 133 -14.36 -5.68 0.39
CA ALA A 133 -14.68 -4.31 -0.01
C ALA A 133 -13.53 -3.35 0.28
N ILE A 134 -12.86 -3.47 1.43
CA ILE A 134 -11.68 -2.67 1.78
C ILE A 134 -10.55 -2.93 0.77
N GLY A 135 -10.22 -4.20 0.51
CA GLY A 135 -9.17 -4.56 -0.44
C GLY A 135 -9.43 -4.03 -1.85
N GLY A 136 -10.64 -4.24 -2.38
CA GLY A 136 -11.04 -3.71 -3.68
C GLY A 136 -11.15 -2.19 -3.71
N GLY A 137 -11.57 -1.56 -2.60
CA GLY A 137 -11.65 -0.10 -2.46
C GLY A 137 -10.28 0.57 -2.48
N ILE A 138 -9.29 -0.02 -1.81
CA ILE A 138 -7.88 0.40 -1.95
C ILE A 138 -7.45 0.30 -3.42
N GLY A 139 -7.87 -0.74 -4.14
CA GLY A 139 -7.62 -0.87 -5.57
C GLY A 139 -8.20 0.28 -6.40
N ILE A 140 -9.45 0.67 -6.16
CA ILE A 140 -10.07 1.85 -6.80
C ILE A 140 -9.26 3.12 -6.49
N PHE A 141 -8.91 3.32 -5.22
CA PHE A 141 -8.15 4.48 -4.78
C PHE A 141 -6.78 4.57 -5.48
N VAL A 142 -6.03 3.46 -5.53
CA VAL A 142 -4.72 3.40 -6.19
C VAL A 142 -4.85 3.63 -7.70
N ALA A 143 -5.87 3.04 -8.36
CA ALA A 143 -6.13 3.27 -9.77
C ALA A 143 -6.46 4.74 -10.04
N TYR A 144 -7.25 5.38 -9.20
CA TYR A 144 -7.59 6.81 -9.32
C TYR A 144 -6.33 7.69 -9.18
N VAL A 145 -5.46 7.40 -8.20
CA VAL A 145 -4.15 8.07 -8.08
C VAL A 145 -3.32 7.90 -9.35
N GLY A 146 -3.27 6.69 -9.91
CA GLY A 146 -2.60 6.42 -11.17
C GLY A 146 -3.17 7.24 -12.33
N ILE A 147 -4.49 7.28 -12.49
CA ILE A 147 -5.18 8.06 -13.53
C ILE A 147 -4.86 9.57 -13.40
N LYS A 148 -4.86 10.09 -12.15
CA LYS A 148 -4.48 11.48 -11.87
C LYS A 148 -3.01 11.75 -12.22
N ASN A 149 -2.09 10.88 -11.81
CA ASN A 149 -0.65 11.03 -12.06
C ASN A 149 -0.29 10.85 -13.55
N ALA A 150 -1.07 10.07 -14.30
CA ALA A 150 -0.95 9.97 -15.75
C ALA A 150 -1.38 11.26 -16.46
N GLY A 151 -2.04 12.20 -15.77
CA GLY A 151 -2.57 13.41 -16.35
C GLY A 151 -3.86 13.19 -17.16
N PHE A 152 -4.57 12.06 -16.95
CA PHE A 152 -5.80 11.74 -17.71
C PHE A 152 -7.02 12.52 -17.22
N LEU A 153 -6.95 13.13 -16.03
CA LEU A 153 -8.04 13.93 -15.47
C LEU A 153 -7.73 15.43 -15.58
N SER A 154 -8.73 16.18 -15.97
CA SER A 154 -8.84 17.62 -15.76
C SER A 154 -9.98 17.89 -14.75
N PHE A 155 -9.91 19.00 -14.07
CA PHE A 155 -10.93 19.42 -13.13
C PHE A 155 -11.47 20.78 -13.57
N SER A 156 -12.75 20.86 -13.88
CA SER A 156 -13.43 22.11 -14.17
C SER A 156 -14.22 22.56 -12.94
N ALA A 157 -14.12 23.85 -12.63
CA ALA A 157 -14.91 24.47 -11.58
C ALA A 157 -15.51 25.77 -12.12
N ASP A 158 -16.78 26.02 -11.86
CA ASP A 158 -17.37 27.32 -12.11
C ASP A 158 -16.76 28.35 -11.15
N GLN A 159 -16.68 29.60 -11.59
CA GLN A 159 -16.16 30.69 -10.74
C GLN A 159 -16.94 30.84 -9.42
N SER A 160 -18.23 30.48 -9.43
CA SER A 160 -19.09 30.43 -8.23
C SER A 160 -18.72 29.30 -7.27
N ALA A 161 -17.96 28.30 -7.72
CA ALA A 161 -17.48 27.21 -6.86
C ALA A 161 -16.26 27.60 -6.02
N ILE A 162 -15.57 28.69 -6.35
CA ILE A 162 -14.43 29.18 -5.61
C ILE A 162 -14.95 29.92 -4.37
N SER A 163 -14.73 29.31 -3.18
CA SER A 163 -15.19 29.88 -1.91
C SER A 163 -14.19 30.86 -1.31
N SER A 164 -12.89 30.66 -1.52
CA SER A 164 -11.85 31.61 -1.11
C SER A 164 -10.58 31.42 -1.95
N SER A 165 -9.85 32.50 -2.16
CA SER A 165 -8.53 32.46 -2.77
C SER A 165 -7.60 33.41 -2.03
N VAL A 166 -6.42 32.92 -1.63
CA VAL A 166 -5.34 33.74 -1.11
C VAL A 166 -4.41 34.06 -2.27
N VAL A 167 -4.23 35.35 -2.57
CA VAL A 167 -3.38 35.81 -3.65
C VAL A 167 -2.13 36.45 -3.09
N GLU A 168 -0.97 35.84 -3.28
CA GLU A 168 0.33 36.39 -2.94
C GLU A 168 1.15 36.63 -4.21
N GLY A 169 1.68 37.85 -4.36
CA GLY A 169 2.48 38.19 -5.53
C GLY A 169 1.78 38.08 -6.90
N GLY A 170 0.43 38.20 -6.93
CA GLY A 170 -0.36 38.06 -8.16
C GLY A 170 -0.64 36.62 -8.60
N LYS A 171 -0.27 35.61 -7.78
CA LYS A 171 -0.60 34.20 -8.01
C LYS A 171 -1.48 33.70 -6.86
N ALA A 172 -2.54 32.96 -7.20
CA ALA A 172 -3.33 32.27 -6.20
C ALA A 172 -2.47 31.16 -5.55
N THR A 173 -2.21 31.30 -4.24
CA THR A 173 -1.40 30.35 -3.48
C THR A 173 -2.26 29.31 -2.79
N ASN A 174 -3.51 29.68 -2.45
CA ASN A 174 -4.52 28.77 -1.90
C ASN A 174 -5.88 29.08 -2.50
N VAL A 175 -6.53 28.09 -3.06
CA VAL A 175 -7.89 28.19 -3.60
C VAL A 175 -8.75 27.13 -2.92
N THR A 176 -9.71 27.57 -2.11
CA THR A 176 -10.72 26.68 -1.54
C THR A 176 -11.92 26.63 -2.49
N ILE A 177 -12.26 25.44 -2.93
CA ILE A 177 -13.34 25.20 -3.87
C ILE A 177 -14.41 24.34 -3.17
N ASN A 178 -15.66 24.75 -3.26
CA ASN A 178 -16.79 23.95 -2.77
C ASN A 178 -17.08 22.78 -3.74
N GLY A 179 -18.09 21.94 -3.45
CA GLY A 179 -18.42 20.75 -4.22
C GLY A 179 -18.78 20.91 -5.70
N GLY A 180 -18.56 22.08 -6.28
CA GLY A 180 -18.81 22.37 -7.70
C GLY A 180 -17.69 21.95 -8.69
N ILE A 181 -16.67 21.22 -8.22
CA ILE A 181 -15.64 20.64 -9.11
C ILE A 181 -16.17 19.39 -9.77
N VAL A 182 -16.05 19.33 -11.09
CA VAL A 182 -16.38 18.14 -11.87
C VAL A 182 -15.10 17.58 -12.52
N PRO A 183 -14.76 16.29 -12.27
CA PRO A 183 -13.69 15.64 -13.00
C PRO A 183 -14.10 15.43 -14.46
N ALA A 184 -13.22 15.74 -15.37
CA ALA A 184 -13.38 15.57 -16.81
C ALA A 184 -12.16 14.85 -17.39
N LEU A 185 -12.30 14.34 -18.61
CA LEU A 185 -11.16 13.79 -19.33
C LEU A 185 -10.24 14.95 -19.76
N ALA A 186 -8.93 14.81 -19.55
CA ALA A 186 -7.96 15.78 -20.01
C ALA A 186 -7.83 15.76 -21.54
N ASN A 187 -7.29 16.82 -22.13
CA ASN A 187 -6.92 16.82 -23.54
C ASN A 187 -5.64 15.98 -23.74
N PHE A 188 -5.68 15.07 -24.71
CA PHE A 188 -4.56 14.18 -25.04
C PHE A 188 -3.67 14.80 -26.14
N ASP A 189 -3.31 16.06 -25.99
CA ASP A 189 -2.60 16.85 -26.99
C ASP A 189 -1.11 17.09 -26.66
N ASN A 190 -0.63 16.58 -25.53
CA ASN A 190 0.74 16.78 -25.11
C ASN A 190 1.52 15.45 -24.99
N ALA A 191 2.83 15.54 -25.22
CA ALA A 191 3.72 14.36 -25.22
C ALA A 191 3.72 13.57 -23.89
N PRO A 192 3.71 14.18 -22.68
CA PRO A 192 3.63 13.45 -21.44
C PRO A 192 2.37 12.57 -21.30
N ILE A 193 1.19 13.09 -21.63
CA ILE A 193 -0.07 12.33 -21.55
C ILE A 193 -0.07 11.20 -22.59
N LEU A 194 0.37 11.47 -23.83
CA LEU A 194 0.49 10.45 -24.86
C LEU A 194 1.47 9.33 -24.45
N LEU A 195 2.59 9.69 -23.80
CA LEU A 195 3.52 8.72 -23.27
C LEU A 195 2.86 7.82 -22.22
N ALA A 196 2.05 8.39 -21.32
CA ALA A 196 1.32 7.63 -20.29
C ALA A 196 0.27 6.70 -20.92
N VAL A 197 -0.43 7.12 -22.00
CA VAL A 197 -1.36 6.26 -22.75
C VAL A 197 -0.63 5.08 -23.38
N ILE A 198 0.48 5.35 -24.09
CA ILE A 198 1.28 4.30 -24.73
C ILE A 198 1.80 3.33 -23.66
N GLY A 199 2.31 3.86 -22.54
CA GLY A 199 2.78 3.06 -21.40
C GLY A 199 1.69 2.18 -20.80
N LEU A 200 0.46 2.71 -20.64
CA LEU A 200 -0.68 1.95 -20.13
C LEU A 200 -1.06 0.82 -21.08
N VAL A 201 -1.19 1.10 -22.38
CA VAL A 201 -1.55 0.08 -23.38
C VAL A 201 -0.47 -0.99 -23.46
N LEU A 202 0.81 -0.61 -23.53
CA LEU A 202 1.93 -1.54 -23.58
C LEU A 202 1.95 -2.46 -22.34
N THR A 203 1.85 -1.86 -21.15
CA THR A 203 1.89 -2.64 -19.91
C THR A 203 0.65 -3.54 -19.77
N ALA A 204 -0.53 -3.06 -20.18
CA ALA A 204 -1.76 -3.85 -20.18
C ALA A 204 -1.64 -5.08 -21.12
N ILE A 205 -1.08 -4.91 -22.32
CA ILE A 205 -0.83 -6.03 -23.25
C ILE A 205 0.10 -7.06 -22.59
N LEU A 206 1.17 -6.63 -21.93
CA LEU A 206 2.10 -7.52 -21.24
C LEU A 206 1.43 -8.28 -20.08
N VAL A 207 0.60 -7.59 -19.29
CA VAL A 207 -0.16 -8.18 -18.18
C VAL A 207 -1.16 -9.22 -18.71
N VAL A 208 -1.96 -8.88 -19.72
CA VAL A 208 -2.95 -9.81 -20.33
C VAL A 208 -2.27 -11.03 -20.94
N LYS A 209 -1.06 -10.87 -21.50
CA LYS A 209 -0.25 -11.98 -22.00
C LYS A 209 0.47 -12.78 -20.91
N ASN A 210 0.26 -12.44 -19.64
CA ASN A 210 0.91 -13.07 -18.49
C ASN A 210 2.45 -13.07 -18.57
N VAL A 211 3.03 -11.99 -19.12
CA VAL A 211 4.49 -11.84 -19.18
C VAL A 211 5.03 -11.62 -17.77
N ARG A 212 6.03 -12.42 -17.37
CA ARG A 212 6.66 -12.27 -16.05
C ARG A 212 7.35 -10.89 -15.96
N GLY A 213 7.06 -10.14 -14.89
CA GLY A 213 7.59 -8.78 -14.73
C GLY A 213 6.97 -7.74 -15.65
N ALA A 214 5.76 -7.98 -16.18
CA ALA A 214 5.04 -7.11 -17.12
C ALA A 214 5.06 -5.64 -16.71
N ILE A 215 4.82 -5.34 -15.45
CA ILE A 215 4.77 -3.97 -14.92
C ILE A 215 6.17 -3.32 -14.99
N LEU A 216 7.21 -4.01 -14.53
CA LEU A 216 8.59 -3.51 -14.62
C LEU A 216 9.02 -3.26 -16.08
N ILE A 217 8.76 -4.23 -16.97
CA ILE A 217 9.05 -4.10 -18.40
C ILE A 217 8.29 -2.90 -18.98
N GLY A 218 7.04 -2.73 -18.59
CA GLY A 218 6.22 -1.59 -18.99
C GLY A 218 6.83 -0.25 -18.56
N ILE A 219 7.25 -0.13 -17.30
CA ILE A 219 7.91 1.07 -16.78
C ILE A 219 9.20 1.37 -17.58
N VAL A 220 10.08 0.38 -17.73
CA VAL A 220 11.35 0.56 -18.44
C VAL A 220 11.12 0.95 -19.89
N ALA A 221 10.24 0.21 -20.60
CA ALA A 221 9.93 0.51 -22.00
C ALA A 221 9.31 1.89 -22.18
N THR A 222 8.38 2.28 -21.30
CA THR A 222 7.77 3.62 -21.33
C THR A 222 8.81 4.71 -21.03
N THR A 223 9.73 4.48 -20.11
CA THR A 223 10.84 5.41 -19.83
C THR A 223 11.73 5.60 -21.05
N VAL A 224 12.11 4.49 -21.70
CA VAL A 224 12.92 4.53 -22.94
C VAL A 224 12.17 5.31 -24.04
N LEU A 225 10.89 5.04 -24.25
CA LEU A 225 10.05 5.82 -25.18
C LEU A 225 9.99 7.30 -24.80
N GLY A 226 9.92 7.60 -23.49
CA GLY A 226 9.93 8.98 -22.98
C GLY A 226 11.20 9.75 -23.33
N ILE A 227 12.35 9.08 -23.39
CA ILE A 227 13.61 9.67 -23.87
C ILE A 227 13.47 10.07 -25.36
N PHE A 228 12.98 9.17 -26.20
CA PHE A 228 12.78 9.46 -27.64
C PHE A 228 11.71 10.53 -27.90
N MET A 229 10.70 10.63 -27.05
CA MET A 229 9.65 11.63 -27.14
C MET A 229 10.03 12.99 -26.54
N GLY A 230 11.24 13.12 -25.96
CA GLY A 230 11.70 14.34 -25.30
C GLY A 230 10.98 14.66 -23.98
N VAL A 231 10.26 13.69 -23.41
CA VAL A 231 9.63 13.83 -22.07
C VAL A 231 10.65 13.62 -20.96
N VAL A 232 11.66 12.78 -21.21
CA VAL A 232 12.77 12.52 -20.29
C VAL A 232 14.03 13.16 -20.86
N ASP A 233 14.56 14.14 -20.15
CA ASP A 233 15.83 14.79 -20.51
C ASP A 233 16.97 14.19 -19.70
N LEU A 234 17.81 13.39 -20.34
CA LEU A 234 18.97 12.76 -19.73
C LEU A 234 20.06 13.77 -19.32
N SER A 235 20.09 14.97 -19.95
CA SER A 235 21.07 16.00 -19.64
C SER A 235 20.77 16.74 -18.33
N SER A 236 19.51 16.71 -17.88
CA SER A 236 19.07 17.33 -16.64
C SER A 236 19.36 16.47 -15.40
N ILE A 237 19.84 15.23 -15.60
CA ILE A 237 20.07 14.30 -14.49
C ILE A 237 21.38 14.61 -13.78
N ASP A 238 21.29 14.98 -12.54
CA ASP A 238 22.43 15.10 -11.66
C ASP A 238 22.86 13.71 -11.13
N TRP A 239 23.84 13.11 -11.80
CA TRP A 239 24.37 11.80 -11.45
C TRP A 239 25.06 11.77 -10.07
N GLN A 240 25.56 12.91 -9.59
CA GLN A 240 26.20 12.99 -8.28
C GLN A 240 25.15 12.98 -7.17
N THR A 241 24.10 13.78 -7.32
CA THR A 241 22.98 13.84 -6.37
C THR A 241 22.24 12.50 -6.31
N ASN A 242 22.13 11.79 -7.44
CA ASN A 242 21.48 10.48 -7.49
C ASN A 242 22.41 9.29 -7.22
N SER A 243 23.63 9.53 -6.74
CA SER A 243 24.58 8.47 -6.39
C SER A 243 24.13 7.69 -5.14
N LEU A 244 24.55 6.42 -5.03
CA LEU A 244 24.30 5.59 -3.85
C LEU A 244 24.85 6.24 -2.58
N GLY A 245 26.01 6.90 -2.65
CA GLY A 245 26.58 7.61 -1.51
C GLY A 245 25.69 8.76 -1.01
N ASN A 246 25.09 9.51 -1.93
CA ASN A 246 24.14 10.56 -1.56
C ASN A 246 22.83 9.98 -1.04
N SER A 247 22.36 8.86 -1.58
CA SER A 247 21.18 8.15 -1.06
C SER A 247 21.34 7.76 0.42
N PHE A 248 22.53 7.31 0.82
CA PHE A 248 22.83 7.04 2.23
C PHE A 248 22.89 8.32 3.08
N LYS A 249 23.37 9.41 2.53
CA LYS A 249 23.37 10.71 3.22
C LYS A 249 21.95 11.23 3.43
N GLU A 250 21.12 11.16 2.38
CA GLU A 250 19.70 11.56 2.46
C GLU A 250 18.89 10.64 3.37
N LEU A 251 19.20 9.34 3.42
CA LEU A 251 18.57 8.42 4.37
C LEU A 251 18.70 8.89 5.81
N GLY A 252 19.79 9.59 6.15
CA GLY A 252 19.96 10.21 7.47
C GLY A 252 18.87 11.22 7.84
N THR A 253 18.17 11.80 6.86
CA THR A 253 17.06 12.74 7.11
C THR A 253 15.76 12.02 7.46
N THR A 254 15.54 10.81 6.94
CA THR A 254 14.33 10.03 7.18
C THR A 254 14.50 8.98 8.26
N PHE A 255 15.75 8.51 8.48
CA PHE A 255 16.06 7.53 9.52
C PHE A 255 15.75 8.08 10.90
N GLY A 256 14.87 7.43 11.61
CA GLY A 256 14.44 7.84 12.96
C GLY A 256 13.59 9.11 13.01
N ALA A 257 13.23 9.71 11.87
CA ALA A 257 12.40 10.93 11.84
C ALA A 257 11.03 10.75 12.51
N ALA A 258 10.50 9.53 12.52
CA ALA A 258 9.29 9.18 13.27
C ALA A 258 9.38 9.53 14.76
N PHE A 259 10.57 9.51 15.37
CA PHE A 259 10.78 9.73 16.81
C PHE A 259 11.19 11.16 17.16
N GLY A 260 11.48 11.98 16.15
CA GLY A 260 11.88 13.37 16.33
C GLY A 260 10.79 14.28 16.86
N SER A 261 11.14 15.55 17.08
CA SER A 261 10.23 16.60 17.54
C SER A 261 9.05 16.81 16.59
N GLU A 262 9.28 16.68 15.28
CA GLU A 262 8.24 16.81 14.24
C GLU A 262 7.44 15.51 14.01
N GLY A 263 7.86 14.39 14.57
CA GLY A 263 7.20 13.09 14.50
C GLY A 263 6.35 12.79 15.75
N MET A 264 6.78 11.79 16.53
CA MET A 264 6.04 11.27 17.70
C MET A 264 5.72 12.34 18.74
N GLN A 265 6.64 13.30 18.97
CA GLN A 265 6.42 14.32 20.00
C GLN A 265 5.32 15.30 19.60
N SER A 266 5.27 15.71 18.33
CA SER A 266 4.24 16.63 17.83
C SER A 266 2.90 15.95 17.58
N LEU A 267 2.89 14.63 17.34
CA LEU A 267 1.69 13.87 16.99
C LEU A 267 0.59 13.95 18.05
N PHE A 268 0.96 13.99 19.32
CA PHE A 268 0.05 14.03 20.46
C PHE A 268 0.02 15.39 21.17
N SER A 269 0.62 16.44 20.59
CA SER A 269 0.68 17.77 21.19
C SER A 269 -0.70 18.47 21.22
N ASP A 270 -1.55 18.18 20.26
CA ASP A 270 -2.91 18.73 20.14
C ASP A 270 -3.93 17.65 20.53
N SER A 271 -4.53 17.82 21.72
CA SER A 271 -5.52 16.88 22.25
C SER A 271 -6.79 16.77 21.39
N SER A 272 -7.14 17.82 20.65
CA SER A 272 -8.32 17.83 19.77
C SER A 272 -8.14 16.87 18.57
N LYS A 273 -6.90 16.64 18.15
CA LYS A 273 -6.56 15.75 17.01
C LYS A 273 -6.36 14.29 17.42
N ILE A 274 -6.31 13.96 18.71
CA ILE A 274 -6.09 12.58 19.17
C ILE A 274 -7.08 11.58 18.56
N PRO A 275 -8.41 11.83 18.49
CA PRO A 275 -9.34 10.90 17.84
C PRO A 275 -8.98 10.63 16.37
N GLN A 276 -8.58 11.68 15.63
CA GLN A 276 -8.17 11.54 14.22
C GLN A 276 -6.87 10.74 14.07
N VAL A 277 -5.90 10.94 14.97
CA VAL A 277 -4.65 10.17 15.02
C VAL A 277 -4.94 8.69 15.26
N LEU A 278 -5.75 8.37 16.27
CA LEU A 278 -6.13 7.00 16.60
C LEU A 278 -6.85 6.31 15.43
N MET A 279 -7.79 7.01 14.80
CA MET A 279 -8.47 6.50 13.62
C MET A 279 -7.53 6.22 12.46
N THR A 280 -6.60 7.12 12.19
CA THR A 280 -5.62 6.96 11.12
C THR A 280 -4.73 5.75 11.37
N ILE A 281 -4.28 5.56 12.63
CA ILE A 281 -3.50 4.38 13.03
C ILE A 281 -4.33 3.10 12.88
N ILE A 282 -5.60 3.10 13.29
CA ILE A 282 -6.52 1.96 13.10
C ILE A 282 -6.71 1.67 11.62
N ALA A 283 -6.89 2.70 10.77
CA ALA A 283 -7.03 2.51 9.33
C ALA A 283 -5.78 1.91 8.70
N PHE A 284 -4.57 2.35 9.09
CA PHE A 284 -3.32 1.72 8.69
C PHE A 284 -3.27 0.24 9.13
N SER A 285 -3.57 -0.04 10.39
CA SER A 285 -3.49 -1.38 10.96
C SER A 285 -4.46 -2.37 10.31
N LEU A 286 -5.70 -1.95 10.08
CA LEU A 286 -6.71 -2.79 9.44
C LEU A 286 -6.36 -3.04 7.97
N SER A 287 -6.00 -1.99 7.22
CA SER A 287 -5.62 -2.13 5.81
C SER A 287 -4.42 -3.05 5.63
N ASP A 288 -3.37 -2.89 6.45
CA ASP A 288 -2.16 -3.72 6.46
C ASP A 288 -2.48 -5.19 6.79
N THR A 289 -3.26 -5.40 7.84
CA THR A 289 -3.66 -6.74 8.28
C THR A 289 -4.48 -7.47 7.21
N PHE A 290 -5.46 -6.79 6.59
CA PHE A 290 -6.32 -7.44 5.58
C PHE A 290 -5.60 -7.65 4.25
N ASP A 291 -4.72 -6.75 3.83
CA ASP A 291 -3.90 -6.92 2.64
C ASP A 291 -3.02 -8.17 2.75
N THR A 292 -2.33 -8.32 3.89
CA THR A 292 -1.46 -9.47 4.16
C THR A 292 -2.25 -10.77 4.31
N ILE A 293 -3.35 -10.80 5.06
CA ILE A 293 -4.20 -11.99 5.22
C ILE A 293 -4.82 -12.38 3.87
N GLY A 294 -5.33 -11.42 3.12
CA GLY A 294 -5.87 -11.64 1.77
C GLY A 294 -4.85 -12.28 0.84
N THR A 295 -3.60 -11.77 0.88
CA THR A 295 -2.48 -12.34 0.12
C THR A 295 -2.18 -13.79 0.53
N PHE A 296 -2.12 -14.08 1.83
CA PHE A 296 -1.85 -15.45 2.31
C PHE A 296 -2.96 -16.43 1.96
N ILE A 297 -4.22 -16.06 2.14
CA ILE A 297 -5.36 -16.92 1.81
C ILE A 297 -5.45 -17.12 0.30
N GLY A 298 -5.37 -16.04 -0.49
CA GLY A 298 -5.52 -16.08 -1.93
C GLY A 298 -4.44 -16.91 -2.66
N THR A 299 -3.21 -16.84 -2.17
CA THR A 299 -2.06 -17.50 -2.81
C THR A 299 -1.63 -18.79 -2.10
N GLY A 300 -1.66 -18.83 -0.78
CA GLY A 300 -1.16 -19.94 0.04
C GLY A 300 -2.08 -21.15 0.05
N ARG A 301 -3.40 -20.93 0.05
CA ARG A 301 -4.41 -22.01 0.08
C ARG A 301 -4.35 -22.90 -1.16
N ARG A 302 -4.24 -22.30 -2.34
CA ARG A 302 -4.19 -23.04 -3.62
C ARG A 302 -2.89 -23.83 -3.82
N THR A 303 -1.82 -23.41 -3.16
CA THR A 303 -0.46 -23.92 -3.36
C THR A 303 0.02 -24.83 -2.25
N GLY A 304 -0.75 -24.97 -1.15
CA GLY A 304 -0.42 -25.81 0.00
C GLY A 304 0.75 -25.30 0.84
N ILE A 305 1.12 -24.03 0.74
CA ILE A 305 2.15 -23.39 1.59
C ILE A 305 1.65 -23.31 3.04
N PHE A 306 0.38 -22.96 3.21
CA PHE A 306 -0.31 -23.00 4.49
C PHE A 306 -1.24 -24.22 4.54
N SER A 307 -1.19 -24.97 5.62
CA SER A 307 -2.07 -26.10 5.87
C SER A 307 -3.45 -25.61 6.34
N LYS A 308 -4.46 -26.51 6.32
CA LYS A 308 -5.75 -26.21 6.94
C LYS A 308 -5.62 -25.92 8.45
N GLU A 309 -4.64 -26.52 9.11
CA GLU A 309 -4.33 -26.25 10.53
C GLU A 309 -3.75 -24.85 10.71
N ASP A 310 -2.95 -24.34 9.75
CA ASP A 310 -2.47 -22.94 9.75
C ASP A 310 -3.64 -21.97 9.60
N GLU A 311 -4.64 -22.29 8.75
CA GLU A 311 -5.85 -21.46 8.55
C GLU A 311 -6.75 -21.49 9.80
N ILE A 312 -7.00 -22.68 10.38
CA ILE A 312 -7.78 -22.81 11.62
C ILE A 312 -7.08 -22.10 12.78
N ALA A 313 -5.78 -22.08 12.81
CA ALA A 313 -5.01 -21.37 13.83
C ALA A 313 -5.12 -19.85 13.69
N LEU A 314 -5.47 -19.29 12.52
CA LEU A 314 -5.92 -17.91 12.41
C LEU A 314 -7.14 -17.65 13.31
N GLU A 315 -7.98 -18.65 13.50
CA GLU A 315 -9.18 -18.57 14.32
C GLU A 315 -8.99 -19.05 15.77
N ASP A 316 -8.16 -20.06 16.06
CA ASP A 316 -8.08 -20.73 17.36
C ASP A 316 -6.69 -20.88 18.02
N GLY A 317 -5.57 -20.59 17.30
CA GLY A 317 -4.20 -20.76 17.82
C GLY A 317 -3.73 -19.66 18.81
N ARG A 318 -2.74 -19.94 19.64
CA ARG A 318 -2.06 -18.98 20.54
C ARG A 318 -0.58 -18.93 20.20
N GLY A 319 -0.04 -17.71 20.01
CA GLY A 319 1.40 -17.48 19.82
C GLY A 319 1.92 -17.95 18.45
N PHE A 320 3.22 -18.14 18.32
CA PHE A 320 3.93 -18.48 17.07
C PHE A 320 3.92 -19.97 16.74
N LYS A 321 2.77 -20.64 16.78
CA LYS A 321 2.69 -22.08 16.58
C LYS A 321 2.67 -22.48 15.11
N THR A 322 2.09 -21.66 14.25
CA THR A 322 1.91 -21.96 12.84
C THR A 322 2.84 -21.12 11.95
N LYS A 323 3.02 -21.55 10.69
CA LYS A 323 3.76 -20.78 9.69
C LYS A 323 3.09 -19.43 9.43
N MET A 324 1.76 -19.42 9.44
CA MET A 324 0.98 -18.20 9.18
C MET A 324 1.12 -17.20 10.34
N ASP A 325 1.12 -17.62 11.59
CA ASP A 325 1.38 -16.71 12.73
C ASP A 325 2.77 -16.06 12.63
N LYS A 326 3.78 -16.85 12.26
CA LYS A 326 5.15 -16.35 12.05
C LYS A 326 5.24 -15.39 10.87
N ALA A 327 4.52 -15.67 9.80
CA ALA A 327 4.49 -14.82 8.61
C ALA A 327 3.82 -13.46 8.91
N LEU A 328 2.71 -13.46 9.65
CA LEU A 328 2.03 -12.24 10.08
C LEU A 328 2.87 -11.41 11.08
N PHE A 329 3.65 -12.08 11.93
CA PHE A 329 4.58 -11.39 12.80
C PHE A 329 5.74 -10.75 12.01
N ALA A 330 6.25 -11.46 10.99
CA ALA A 330 7.26 -10.92 10.09
C ALA A 330 6.78 -9.66 9.36
N ASP A 331 5.53 -9.65 8.92
CA ASP A 331 4.86 -8.52 8.29
C ASP A 331 4.78 -7.30 9.23
N ALA A 332 4.33 -7.50 10.45
CA ALA A 332 4.25 -6.43 11.47
C ALA A 332 5.63 -5.85 11.85
N ILE A 333 6.68 -6.69 11.91
CA ILE A 333 8.06 -6.23 12.09
C ILE A 333 8.50 -5.38 10.90
N ALA A 334 8.21 -5.83 9.68
CA ALA A 334 8.59 -5.12 8.47
C ALA A 334 7.99 -3.71 8.42
N THR A 335 6.72 -3.55 8.79
CA THR A 335 6.04 -2.26 8.91
C THR A 335 6.76 -1.35 9.92
N SER A 336 7.08 -1.86 11.13
CA SER A 336 7.80 -1.07 12.15
C SER A 336 9.18 -0.65 11.68
N VAL A 337 9.93 -1.56 11.06
CA VAL A 337 11.26 -1.28 10.51
C VAL A 337 11.16 -0.28 9.35
N GLY A 338 10.19 -0.43 8.45
CA GLY A 338 9.96 0.50 7.35
C GLY A 338 9.79 1.94 7.83
N ALA A 339 8.98 2.15 8.87
CA ALA A 339 8.76 3.46 9.47
C ALA A 339 10.04 4.05 10.10
N ILE A 340 10.92 3.23 10.69
CA ILE A 340 12.20 3.67 11.25
C ILE A 340 13.12 4.19 10.15
N PHE A 341 13.18 3.52 9.00
CA PHE A 341 14.03 3.92 7.89
C PHE A 341 13.43 5.02 7.01
N GLY A 342 12.12 5.29 7.13
CA GLY A 342 11.47 6.37 6.39
C GLY A 342 10.68 5.88 5.18
N THR A 343 9.94 4.78 5.33
CA THR A 343 8.93 4.35 4.36
C THR A 343 7.62 4.00 5.05
N SER A 344 6.55 3.88 4.29
CA SER A 344 5.23 3.51 4.80
C SER A 344 5.16 2.02 5.19
N ASN A 345 3.98 1.54 5.55
CA ASN A 345 3.75 0.14 5.91
C ASN A 345 4.35 -0.81 4.88
N THR A 346 5.18 -1.73 5.37
CA THR A 346 5.79 -2.80 4.57
C THR A 346 4.96 -4.06 4.74
N THR A 347 4.31 -4.50 3.67
CA THR A 347 3.31 -5.58 3.67
C THR A 347 3.73 -6.73 2.74
N THR A 348 3.03 -7.84 2.85
CA THR A 348 3.28 -9.03 2.04
C THR A 348 2.70 -8.86 0.63
N TYR A 349 3.53 -9.06 -0.39
CA TYR A 349 3.18 -8.82 -1.79
C TYR A 349 2.49 -10.01 -2.43
N VAL A 350 1.34 -9.75 -3.06
CA VAL A 350 0.56 -10.73 -3.82
C VAL A 350 1.33 -11.27 -5.04
N GLU A 351 2.25 -10.50 -5.58
CA GLU A 351 3.18 -10.89 -6.65
C GLU A 351 4.07 -12.07 -6.28
N SER A 352 4.20 -12.39 -5.00
CA SER A 352 4.84 -13.64 -4.53
C SER A 352 4.19 -14.88 -5.15
N ALA A 353 2.92 -14.79 -5.55
CA ALA A 353 2.21 -15.82 -6.29
C ALA A 353 2.94 -16.24 -7.57
N ALA A 354 3.66 -15.31 -8.23
CA ALA A 354 4.42 -15.63 -9.45
C ALA A 354 5.59 -16.59 -9.16
N GLY A 355 6.34 -16.34 -8.08
CA GLY A 355 7.42 -17.24 -7.65
C GLY A 355 6.88 -18.57 -7.10
N ILE A 356 5.78 -18.52 -6.33
CA ILE A 356 5.09 -19.72 -5.86
C ILE A 356 4.62 -20.56 -7.05
N GLY A 357 4.07 -19.93 -8.08
CA GLY A 357 3.69 -20.57 -9.35
C GLY A 357 4.89 -21.17 -10.11
N ALA A 358 6.08 -20.56 -9.98
CA ALA A 358 7.34 -21.08 -10.52
C ALA A 358 7.94 -22.24 -9.70
N GLY A 359 7.32 -22.63 -8.60
CA GLY A 359 7.73 -23.75 -7.76
C GLY A 359 8.37 -23.38 -6.42
N GLY A 360 8.40 -22.10 -6.03
CA GLY A 360 8.85 -21.65 -4.71
C GLY A 360 7.96 -22.20 -3.60
N ARG A 361 8.56 -22.75 -2.57
CA ARG A 361 7.84 -23.41 -1.45
C ARG A 361 8.40 -23.06 -0.09
N THR A 362 9.58 -22.47 -0.04
CA THR A 362 10.31 -22.26 1.22
C THR A 362 10.84 -20.82 1.31
N GLY A 363 11.34 -20.48 2.49
CA GLY A 363 11.96 -19.18 2.74
C GLY A 363 13.24 -18.91 1.92
N LEU A 364 13.79 -19.92 1.24
CA LEU A 364 14.94 -19.70 0.35
C LEU A 364 14.55 -18.79 -0.83
N THR A 365 13.34 -18.93 -1.38
CA THR A 365 12.78 -18.00 -2.36
C THR A 365 12.83 -16.55 -1.86
N SER A 366 12.39 -16.30 -0.62
CA SER A 366 12.42 -14.97 0.01
C SER A 366 13.83 -14.44 0.19
N VAL A 367 14.78 -15.29 0.61
CA VAL A 367 16.19 -14.89 0.74
C VAL A 367 16.76 -14.43 -0.61
N VAL A 368 16.44 -15.13 -1.71
CA VAL A 368 16.86 -14.72 -3.05
C VAL A 368 16.27 -13.35 -3.42
N VAL A 369 15.00 -13.12 -3.13
CA VAL A 369 14.38 -11.80 -3.36
C VAL A 369 15.10 -10.70 -2.57
N ALA A 370 15.40 -10.93 -1.29
CA ALA A 370 16.11 -9.97 -0.45
C ALA A 370 17.50 -9.62 -1.01
N VAL A 371 18.24 -10.62 -1.50
CA VAL A 371 19.54 -10.40 -2.16
C VAL A 371 19.39 -9.55 -3.43
N LEU A 372 18.36 -9.79 -4.23
CA LEU A 372 18.11 -9.02 -5.45
C LEU A 372 17.69 -7.58 -5.12
N PHE A 373 16.93 -7.34 -4.04
CA PHE A 373 16.68 -5.98 -3.55
C PHE A 373 17.98 -5.29 -3.11
N ALA A 374 18.87 -6.00 -2.42
CA ALA A 374 20.17 -5.43 -2.06
C ALA A 374 20.99 -5.03 -3.30
N LEU A 375 21.03 -5.89 -4.32
CA LEU A 375 21.71 -5.58 -5.58
C LEU A 375 21.06 -4.41 -6.32
N SER A 376 19.77 -4.22 -6.21
CA SER A 376 19.07 -3.11 -6.87
C SER A 376 19.46 -1.73 -6.34
N SER A 377 20.04 -1.65 -5.14
CA SER A 377 20.59 -0.37 -4.61
C SER A 377 21.66 0.24 -5.50
N LEU A 378 22.38 -0.58 -6.26
CA LEU A 378 23.40 -0.13 -7.21
C LEU A 378 22.80 0.67 -8.39
N PHE A 379 21.50 0.51 -8.64
CA PHE A 379 20.78 1.20 -9.72
C PHE A 379 20.17 2.52 -9.29
N SER A 380 20.50 3.04 -8.10
CA SER A 380 20.00 4.32 -7.57
C SER A 380 20.03 5.46 -8.61
N PRO A 381 21.09 5.70 -9.38
CA PRO A 381 21.10 6.77 -10.37
C PRO A 381 20.10 6.60 -11.50
N LEU A 382 19.80 5.34 -11.87
CA LEU A 382 18.89 5.03 -12.99
C LEU A 382 17.41 5.23 -12.61
N ILE A 383 17.09 5.16 -11.33
CA ILE A 383 15.71 5.25 -10.87
C ILE A 383 15.16 6.67 -10.99
N ALA A 384 16.02 7.67 -10.80
CA ALA A 384 15.66 9.08 -10.97
C ALA A 384 15.30 9.46 -12.43
N ILE A 385 15.64 8.61 -13.40
CA ILE A 385 15.32 8.82 -14.83
C ILE A 385 13.83 8.52 -15.11
N VAL A 386 13.20 7.69 -14.28
CA VAL A 386 11.84 7.18 -14.54
C VAL A 386 10.81 8.27 -14.30
N PRO A 387 10.07 8.71 -15.35
CA PRO A 387 9.08 9.77 -15.20
C PRO A 387 7.78 9.23 -14.60
N ASN A 388 6.98 10.14 -14.01
CA ASN A 388 5.66 9.80 -13.48
C ASN A 388 4.75 9.13 -14.53
N GLN A 389 4.87 9.48 -15.78
CA GLN A 389 4.13 8.92 -16.91
C GLN A 389 4.43 7.42 -17.15
N ALA A 390 5.59 6.95 -16.69
CA ALA A 390 5.93 5.53 -16.76
C ALA A 390 5.47 4.75 -15.51
N THR A 391 5.40 5.39 -14.34
CA THR A 391 4.94 4.75 -13.11
C THR A 391 3.42 4.77 -12.93
N ALA A 392 2.74 5.77 -13.47
CA ALA A 392 1.28 5.91 -13.39
C ALA A 392 0.50 4.72 -14.00
N PRO A 393 0.87 4.17 -15.17
CA PRO A 393 0.27 2.94 -15.70
C PRO A 393 0.35 1.75 -14.74
N ALA A 394 1.46 1.63 -14.02
CA ALA A 394 1.63 0.57 -13.01
C ALA A 394 0.61 0.70 -11.88
N LEU A 395 0.39 1.91 -11.35
CA LEU A 395 -0.63 2.17 -10.33
C LEU A 395 -2.03 1.82 -10.82
N ILE A 396 -2.38 2.21 -12.05
CA ILE A 396 -3.69 1.90 -12.64
C ILE A 396 -3.89 0.36 -12.68
N LEU A 397 -2.92 -0.38 -13.20
CA LEU A 397 -3.05 -1.82 -13.37
C LEU A 397 -3.01 -2.58 -12.05
N VAL A 398 -2.18 -2.14 -11.08
CA VAL A 398 -2.19 -2.71 -9.73
C VAL A 398 -3.56 -2.47 -9.07
N GLY A 399 -4.11 -1.27 -9.18
CA GLY A 399 -5.45 -0.99 -8.68
C GLY A 399 -6.52 -1.89 -9.31
N VAL A 400 -6.47 -2.11 -10.63
CA VAL A 400 -7.37 -3.03 -11.34
C VAL A 400 -7.23 -4.47 -10.82
N MET A 401 -6.00 -4.95 -10.59
CA MET A 401 -5.79 -6.29 -10.04
C MET A 401 -6.35 -6.44 -8.62
N MET A 402 -6.23 -5.43 -7.76
CA MET A 402 -6.78 -5.43 -6.40
C MET A 402 -8.32 -5.45 -6.40
N MET A 403 -8.97 -4.88 -7.42
CA MET A 403 -10.43 -4.90 -7.57
C MET A 403 -11.00 -6.32 -7.79
N ALA A 404 -10.18 -7.33 -8.05
CA ALA A 404 -10.62 -8.73 -8.15
C ALA A 404 -11.34 -9.20 -6.87
N SER A 405 -11.03 -8.63 -5.70
CA SER A 405 -11.71 -8.91 -4.42
C SER A 405 -13.22 -8.63 -4.45
N PHE A 406 -13.70 -7.81 -5.38
CA PHE A 406 -15.13 -7.52 -5.51
C PHE A 406 -15.97 -8.71 -5.98
N ALA A 407 -15.34 -9.70 -6.60
CA ALA A 407 -16.03 -10.92 -7.04
C ALA A 407 -16.61 -11.73 -5.87
N ASP A 408 -16.06 -11.59 -4.67
CA ASP A 408 -16.48 -12.32 -3.48
C ASP A 408 -17.56 -11.58 -2.66
N ILE A 409 -18.00 -10.40 -3.12
CA ILE A 409 -19.06 -9.60 -2.50
C ILE A 409 -20.41 -9.93 -3.14
N LYS A 410 -21.43 -10.16 -2.31
CA LYS A 410 -22.80 -10.41 -2.78
C LYS A 410 -23.54 -9.09 -3.07
N TRP A 411 -23.24 -8.46 -4.20
CA TRP A 411 -23.80 -7.17 -4.59
C TRP A 411 -25.33 -7.15 -4.76
N LEU A 412 -25.96 -8.29 -4.91
CA LEU A 412 -27.43 -8.40 -5.00
C LEU A 412 -28.11 -8.38 -3.62
N ASP A 413 -27.38 -8.63 -2.54
CA ASP A 413 -27.86 -8.51 -1.18
C ASP A 413 -27.55 -7.14 -0.60
N MET A 414 -28.54 -6.30 -0.39
CA MET A 414 -28.35 -4.95 0.14
C MET A 414 -27.79 -4.92 1.56
N GLU A 415 -27.87 -6.01 2.33
CA GLU A 415 -27.22 -6.11 3.63
C GLU A 415 -25.69 -6.09 3.50
N GLU A 416 -25.17 -6.66 2.42
CA GLU A 416 -23.73 -6.69 2.11
C GLU A 416 -23.32 -5.56 1.14
N ALA A 417 -24.14 -5.30 0.13
CA ALA A 417 -23.82 -4.34 -0.95
C ALA A 417 -23.70 -2.91 -0.45
N LEU A 418 -24.58 -2.46 0.45
CA LEU A 418 -24.56 -1.09 0.93
C LEU A 418 -23.32 -0.77 1.77
N PRO A 419 -22.95 -1.55 2.79
CA PRO A 419 -21.69 -1.36 3.49
C PRO A 419 -20.46 -1.49 2.58
N ALA A 420 -20.49 -2.46 1.65
CA ALA A 420 -19.39 -2.68 0.71
C ALA A 420 -19.19 -1.49 -0.25
N PHE A 421 -20.27 -0.86 -0.72
CA PHE A 421 -20.17 0.36 -1.54
C PHE A 421 -19.43 1.47 -0.80
N PHE A 422 -19.81 1.74 0.45
CA PHE A 422 -19.16 2.78 1.24
C PHE A 422 -17.72 2.41 1.62
N ALA A 423 -17.45 1.13 1.94
CA ALA A 423 -16.10 0.66 2.23
C ALA A 423 -15.18 0.62 1.00
N SER A 424 -15.70 0.76 -0.20
CA SER A 424 -14.91 0.61 -1.43
C SER A 424 -15.00 1.81 -2.37
N ILE A 425 -16.11 1.98 -3.08
CA ILE A 425 -16.26 3.01 -4.11
C ILE A 425 -16.12 4.41 -3.51
N PHE A 426 -16.63 4.60 -2.30
CA PHE A 426 -16.52 5.86 -1.57
C PHE A 426 -15.06 6.25 -1.26
N MET A 427 -14.14 5.28 -1.08
CA MET A 427 -12.70 5.55 -0.90
C MET A 427 -12.12 6.35 -2.07
N GLY A 428 -12.42 5.91 -3.31
CA GLY A 428 -11.98 6.60 -4.51
C GLY A 428 -12.63 7.96 -4.68
N LEU A 429 -13.94 8.07 -4.44
CA LEU A 429 -14.71 9.30 -4.59
C LEU A 429 -14.30 10.39 -3.58
N CYS A 430 -14.06 9.99 -2.32
CA CYS A 430 -13.64 10.92 -1.25
C CYS A 430 -12.12 11.11 -1.17
N TYR A 431 -11.38 10.42 -2.03
CA TYR A 431 -9.91 10.45 -2.03
C TYR A 431 -9.32 10.11 -0.64
N SER A 432 -9.96 9.17 0.08
CA SER A 432 -9.60 8.81 1.45
C SER A 432 -9.98 7.37 1.79
N ILE A 433 -8.97 6.55 2.08
CA ILE A 433 -9.15 5.17 2.52
C ILE A 433 -9.82 5.13 3.91
N SER A 434 -9.37 5.97 4.85
CA SER A 434 -9.92 5.97 6.22
C SER A 434 -11.41 6.31 6.26
N TYR A 435 -11.85 7.28 5.45
CA TYR A 435 -13.27 7.64 5.39
C TYR A 435 -14.11 6.54 4.73
N GLY A 436 -13.56 5.83 3.75
CA GLY A 436 -14.23 4.66 3.18
C GLY A 436 -14.41 3.55 4.21
N ILE A 437 -13.35 3.17 4.93
CA ILE A 437 -13.43 2.17 6.01
C ILE A 437 -14.46 2.59 7.06
N ALA A 438 -14.39 3.84 7.53
CA ALA A 438 -15.31 4.39 8.54
C ALA A 438 -16.77 4.31 8.07
N ALA A 439 -17.04 4.79 6.86
CA ALA A 439 -18.39 4.75 6.30
C ALA A 439 -18.89 3.32 6.12
N GLY A 440 -18.05 2.40 5.62
CA GLY A 440 -18.41 1.00 5.47
C GLY A 440 -18.80 0.33 6.79
N PHE A 441 -18.06 0.57 7.85
CA PHE A 441 -18.35 0.02 9.18
C PHE A 441 -19.64 0.60 9.76
N ILE A 442 -19.77 1.92 9.73
CA ILE A 442 -20.99 2.60 10.21
C ILE A 442 -22.23 2.09 9.45
N PHE A 443 -22.18 2.01 8.11
CA PHE A 443 -23.31 1.51 7.33
C PHE A 443 -23.59 0.03 7.58
N TYR A 444 -22.58 -0.81 7.82
CA TYR A 444 -22.78 -2.18 8.24
C TYR A 444 -23.55 -2.26 9.55
N THR A 445 -23.12 -1.51 10.56
CA THR A 445 -23.80 -1.46 11.86
C THR A 445 -25.24 -0.96 11.73
N ILE A 446 -25.46 0.12 10.98
CA ILE A 446 -26.80 0.67 10.72
C ILE A 446 -27.71 -0.40 10.09
N VAL A 447 -27.23 -1.07 9.03
CA VAL A 447 -28.02 -2.11 8.33
C VAL A 447 -28.36 -3.27 9.27
N LYS A 448 -27.41 -3.72 10.09
CA LYS A 448 -27.64 -4.81 11.08
C LYS A 448 -28.65 -4.40 12.16
N VAL A 449 -28.57 -3.16 12.63
CA VAL A 449 -29.54 -2.62 13.62
C VAL A 449 -30.94 -2.54 13.02
N ILE A 450 -31.11 -1.99 11.80
CA ILE A 450 -32.41 -1.88 11.12
C ILE A 450 -33.04 -3.27 10.89
N LYS A 451 -32.21 -4.27 10.58
CA LYS A 451 -32.66 -5.66 10.40
C LYS A 451 -32.91 -6.42 11.71
N GLY A 452 -32.74 -5.79 12.87
CA GLY A 452 -32.85 -6.43 14.19
C GLY A 452 -31.74 -7.44 14.50
N LYS A 453 -30.64 -7.42 13.73
CA LYS A 453 -29.49 -8.34 13.84
C LYS A 453 -28.31 -7.71 14.61
N TYR A 454 -28.58 -6.81 15.56
CA TYR A 454 -27.53 -6.08 16.32
C TYR A 454 -26.57 -7.03 17.05
N ASN A 455 -27.00 -8.24 17.39
CA ASN A 455 -26.17 -9.28 18.00
C ASN A 455 -25.03 -9.79 17.07
N GLN A 456 -25.13 -9.53 15.76
CA GLN A 456 -24.09 -9.87 14.79
C GLN A 456 -23.00 -8.79 14.69
N VAL A 457 -23.21 -7.61 15.29
CA VAL A 457 -22.22 -6.55 15.37
C VAL A 457 -21.34 -6.80 16.60
N SER A 458 -20.06 -7.00 16.37
CA SER A 458 -19.12 -7.25 17.47
C SER A 458 -18.93 -6.01 18.35
N VAL A 459 -18.58 -6.21 19.61
CA VAL A 459 -18.26 -5.11 20.54
C VAL A 459 -17.11 -4.26 20.01
N ALA A 460 -16.11 -4.89 19.38
CA ALA A 460 -14.98 -4.17 18.79
C ALA A 460 -15.45 -3.23 17.67
N LEU A 461 -16.38 -3.66 16.82
CA LEU A 461 -16.92 -2.83 15.74
C LEU A 461 -17.71 -1.65 16.30
N TRP A 462 -18.53 -1.85 17.34
CA TRP A 462 -19.22 -0.76 18.03
C TRP A 462 -18.27 0.31 18.56
N ILE A 463 -17.14 -0.11 19.18
CA ILE A 463 -16.13 0.84 19.70
C ILE A 463 -15.50 1.63 18.54
N VAL A 464 -15.16 0.97 17.44
CA VAL A 464 -14.56 1.61 16.26
C VAL A 464 -15.55 2.58 15.61
N ASP A 465 -16.82 2.20 15.48
CA ASP A 465 -17.87 3.07 14.93
C ASP A 465 -18.06 4.34 15.76
N ILE A 466 -18.07 4.21 17.09
CA ILE A 466 -18.16 5.37 18.00
C ILE A 466 -16.98 6.31 17.79
N LEU A 467 -15.76 5.78 17.68
CA LEU A 467 -14.56 6.58 17.42
C LEU A 467 -14.66 7.31 16.05
N PHE A 468 -15.16 6.63 15.03
CA PHE A 468 -15.38 7.22 13.71
C PHE A 468 -16.43 8.35 13.75
N ILE A 469 -17.55 8.11 14.42
CA ILE A 469 -18.60 9.12 14.56
C ILE A 469 -18.08 10.34 15.33
N ILE A 470 -17.36 10.15 16.43
CA ILE A 470 -16.74 11.25 17.18
C ILE A 470 -15.82 12.07 16.27
N ASN A 471 -14.99 11.40 15.46
CA ASN A 471 -14.12 12.12 14.54
C ASN A 471 -14.91 12.91 13.48
N PHE A 472 -15.96 12.36 12.89
CA PHE A 472 -16.78 13.09 11.93
C PHE A 472 -17.47 14.31 12.59
N ILE A 473 -17.89 14.19 13.84
CA ILE A 473 -18.45 15.32 14.60
C ILE A 473 -17.37 16.41 14.81
N ILE A 474 -16.16 16.03 15.23
CA ILE A 474 -15.06 16.96 15.41
C ILE A 474 -14.74 17.68 14.08
N LEU A 475 -14.61 16.93 12.97
CA LEU A 475 -14.37 17.52 11.65
C LEU A 475 -15.48 18.45 11.17
N ALA A 476 -16.72 18.25 11.59
CA ALA A 476 -17.83 19.11 11.24
C ALA A 476 -17.89 20.39 12.11
N THR A 477 -17.17 20.47 13.23
CA THR A 477 -17.16 21.59 14.17
C THR A 477 -15.93 22.48 14.06
N ILE A 478 -14.91 22.03 13.35
CA ILE A 478 -13.70 22.82 12.97
C ILE A 478 -13.91 23.46 11.60
#